data_efbd7bd16743de07bcb5ed08ceceee08
#
_entry.id   efbd7bd16743de07bcb5ed08ceceee08
#
_cell.length_a   1.000
_cell.length_b   1.000
_cell.length_c   1.000
_cell.angle_alpha   90.00
_cell.angle_beta   90.00
_cell.angle_gamma   90.00
#
_symmetry.space_group_name_H-M   'P 1'
#
loop_
_entity.id
_entity.type
_entity.pdbx_description
1 polymer ?
#
loop_
_entity_poly.entity_id
_entity_poly.type
_entity_poly.pdbx_seq_one_letter_code
_entity_poly.pdbx_strand_id
1 'polypeptide(L)'
;MGNYPQPKFTTSTVPDIDPLNEPTAEPPSLVIHPPRPPRSKIGPFIQFITTDLKNMLWMGSLLIFRHISFERPKLEFQSDVKIDFNWEILYENLFNLRAYRVNLSIQLRSGEGNEKIIWKIDWGDEKTNGLFHIPRLDQHWRGGFFSCNGFDAYVPKEVTIDLTYSNVWNHLLSIHDEIPLHLLLWGGDQIYIDFIFEDVPFLRAWVNMEWNEKWTTDFRDDLKEQVEEYHFNTYIENWDRRLEVNRALKSIPSLMMWDDHDIFDGAGSYPPLLHDSPMMMGLFGAAQKMRLLFQHHTTFDKAREHRLFGHEGYNSFARCGRHLAIVGTDGRTERDTETVQHENTWKMIFDRLENELETVEHLIILFPVPFSFVRVQLAETIFEHLKNLPYKWRNGAILKKTNSIFERNRILIRFQQLAEKKKVRISFFSGDVHCCGISRFQTRGKRRPIPLNDSKLMYQIISSAIVNMPTSETAIKVAHRFQTKWTPVDNTEEEIIDFFDRRPENGGKVFHKKFRPNRNWCFFEQCSNILTSTVTVVQNHCHHCFPCRGNHVVPISLGPTSDQQGHGSQQLPIHNHSYEKSCQQLIQTDQRQIGIHDLRIRLWLESTHKHDDKKQFVSYDLLIPNLK
;
A
#
# COMPACT_ATOMS: atom_id res chain seq x y z
N MET A 1 8.97 -30.37 31.51
CA MET A 1 10.08 -29.51 31.08
C MET A 1 10.61 -30.11 29.79
N GLY A 2 10.08 -29.67 28.66
CA GLY A 2 10.45 -30.17 27.34
C GLY A 2 11.51 -29.25 26.74
N ASN A 3 12.62 -29.84 26.32
CA ASN A 3 13.70 -29.15 25.63
C ASN A 3 13.20 -28.61 24.29
N TYR A 4 13.06 -27.29 24.18
CA TYR A 4 12.85 -26.62 22.91
C TYR A 4 14.22 -26.47 22.21
N PRO A 5 14.32 -26.78 20.89
CA PRO A 5 15.58 -26.64 20.17
C PRO A 5 15.90 -25.16 19.99
N GLN A 6 17.08 -24.75 20.40
CA GLN A 6 17.66 -23.42 20.23
C GLN A 6 17.86 -23.09 18.75
N PRO A 7 17.48 -21.90 18.26
CA PRO A 7 17.88 -21.45 16.93
C PRO A 7 19.39 -21.16 16.93
N LYS A 8 20.15 -21.90 16.14
CA LYS A 8 21.57 -21.62 15.91
C LYS A 8 21.68 -20.45 14.94
N PHE A 9 22.07 -19.29 15.46
CA PHE A 9 22.57 -18.20 14.63
C PHE A 9 23.96 -18.58 14.11
N THR A 10 24.12 -18.74 12.81
CA THR A 10 25.42 -18.89 12.19
C THR A 10 26.05 -17.51 12.07
N THR A 11 27.10 -17.26 12.86
CA THR A 11 28.00 -16.14 12.67
C THR A 11 28.68 -16.28 11.31
N SER A 12 28.36 -15.38 10.37
CA SER A 12 29.18 -15.21 9.18
C SER A 12 30.49 -14.55 9.62
N THR A 13 31.60 -15.25 9.46
CA THR A 13 32.95 -14.69 9.60
C THR A 13 33.15 -13.60 8.57
N VAL A 14 33.34 -12.36 9.05
CA VAL A 14 33.76 -11.23 8.23
C VAL A 14 35.20 -11.53 7.73
N PRO A 15 35.50 -11.44 6.43
CA PRO A 15 36.87 -11.55 5.95
C PRO A 15 37.66 -10.30 6.37
N ASP A 16 38.91 -10.50 6.84
CA ASP A 16 39.87 -9.42 7.10
C ASP A 16 40.11 -8.64 5.81
N ILE A 17 39.82 -7.33 5.83
CA ILE A 17 40.07 -6.41 4.72
C ILE A 17 41.42 -5.77 4.93
N ASP A 18 42.31 -5.96 3.96
CA ASP A 18 43.65 -5.37 3.85
C ASP A 18 43.55 -3.83 3.66
N PRO A 19 44.26 -2.99 4.46
CA PRO A 19 44.03 -1.53 4.50
C PRO A 19 44.72 -0.70 3.39
N LEU A 20 45.04 -1.24 2.24
CA LEU A 20 45.82 -0.55 1.20
C LEU A 20 45.16 -0.44 -0.20
N ASN A 21 43.83 -0.26 -0.27
CA ASN A 21 43.22 0.23 -1.51
C ASN A 21 42.23 1.36 -1.18
N GLU A 22 42.56 2.59 -1.58
CA GLU A 22 41.59 3.70 -1.55
C GLU A 22 40.41 3.35 -2.46
N PRO A 23 39.15 3.38 -1.96
CA PRO A 23 38.02 3.06 -2.79
C PRO A 23 37.74 4.22 -3.74
N THR A 24 37.69 3.93 -5.02
CA THR A 24 36.98 4.73 -6.02
C THR A 24 35.57 4.99 -5.48
N ALA A 25 35.11 6.24 -5.55
CA ALA A 25 33.82 6.69 -5.02
C ALA A 25 32.71 5.68 -5.31
N GLU A 26 32.22 4.99 -4.29
CA GLU A 26 31.06 4.08 -4.39
C GLU A 26 29.84 4.86 -4.87
N PRO A 27 29.03 4.30 -5.77
CA PRO A 27 27.73 4.88 -6.08
C PRO A 27 26.92 5.00 -4.78
N PRO A 28 26.13 6.07 -4.59
CA PRO A 28 25.46 6.32 -3.32
C PRO A 28 24.63 5.11 -2.92
N SER A 29 24.92 4.52 -1.77
CA SER A 29 24.15 3.44 -1.18
C SER A 29 22.68 3.87 -1.08
N LEU A 30 21.78 3.10 -1.69
CA LEU A 30 20.34 3.38 -1.70
C LEU A 30 19.70 3.21 -0.31
N VAL A 31 20.40 2.50 0.58
CA VAL A 31 20.01 2.33 1.98
C VAL A 31 21.06 2.98 2.85
N ILE A 32 20.67 4.03 3.57
CA ILE A 32 21.55 4.75 4.49
C ILE A 32 21.17 4.37 5.91
N HIS A 33 22.11 3.74 6.60
CA HIS A 33 21.98 3.46 8.02
C HIS A 33 23.38 3.54 8.70
N PRO A 34 23.47 3.98 9.95
CA PRO A 34 22.32 4.55 10.66
C PRO A 34 21.74 5.76 9.93
N PRO A 35 20.43 6.03 10.05
CA PRO A 35 19.79 7.15 9.37
C PRO A 35 20.39 8.49 9.83
N ARG A 36 20.50 9.45 8.91
CA ARG A 36 21.10 10.76 9.18
C ARG A 36 20.19 11.64 10.03
N PRO A 37 20.75 12.55 10.87
CA PRO A 37 19.96 13.53 11.61
C PRO A 37 19.05 14.37 10.71
N PRO A 38 17.91 14.86 11.20
CA PRO A 38 16.94 15.60 10.40
C PRO A 38 17.47 16.96 9.95
N ARG A 39 16.85 17.49 8.88
CA ARG A 39 17.06 18.88 8.44
C ARG A 39 16.29 19.84 9.36
N SER A 40 16.63 21.13 9.31
CA SER A 40 15.96 22.17 10.10
C SER A 40 14.53 22.51 9.64
N LYS A 41 14.12 22.03 8.46
CA LYS A 41 12.81 22.26 7.82
C LYS A 41 12.44 21.05 6.99
N ILE A 42 11.25 20.49 7.24
CA ILE A 42 10.76 19.25 6.64
C ILE A 42 9.27 19.37 6.33
N GLY A 43 8.82 18.78 5.24
CA GLY A 43 7.45 18.78 4.79
C GLY A 43 7.16 19.90 3.75
N PRO A 44 5.88 20.22 3.48
CA PRO A 44 4.70 19.63 4.10
C PRO A 44 4.43 18.22 3.56
N PHE A 45 3.97 17.31 4.40
CA PHE A 45 3.40 16.03 3.98
C PHE A 45 1.88 16.13 4.02
N ILE A 46 1.20 15.70 2.96
CA ILE A 46 -0.24 15.92 2.80
C ILE A 46 -1.01 14.65 3.11
N GLN A 47 -1.95 14.72 4.05
CA GLN A 47 -2.86 13.63 4.39
C GLN A 47 -4.28 13.95 3.99
N PHE A 48 -4.99 12.99 3.40
CA PHE A 48 -6.43 13.01 3.24
C PHE A 48 -7.09 12.42 4.49
N ILE A 49 -8.15 13.07 4.98
CA ILE A 49 -8.92 12.59 6.12
C ILE A 49 -10.27 12.05 5.67
N THR A 50 -11.09 12.90 5.05
CA THR A 50 -12.42 12.52 4.57
C THR A 50 -13.07 13.63 3.75
N THR A 51 -14.12 13.29 3.01
CA THR A 51 -15.08 14.27 2.45
C THR A 51 -16.27 14.41 3.40
N ASP A 52 -16.53 15.61 3.89
CA ASP A 52 -17.75 15.94 4.60
C ASP A 52 -18.82 16.37 3.59
N LEU A 53 -19.71 15.45 3.25
CA LEU A 53 -20.77 15.69 2.25
C LEU A 53 -21.82 16.70 2.73
N LYS A 54 -22.05 16.79 4.05
CA LYS A 54 -23.06 17.70 4.63
C LYS A 54 -22.65 19.16 4.47
N ASN A 55 -21.37 19.43 4.73
CA ASN A 55 -20.81 20.78 4.65
C ASN A 55 -20.09 21.02 3.31
N MET A 56 -20.04 20.03 2.41
CA MET A 56 -19.35 20.06 1.12
C MET A 56 -17.86 20.43 1.28
N LEU A 57 -17.16 19.75 2.19
CA LEU A 57 -15.77 20.00 2.50
C LEU A 57 -14.90 18.80 2.16
N TRP A 58 -13.75 19.07 1.55
CA TRP A 58 -12.61 18.17 1.57
C TRP A 58 -11.79 18.45 2.83
N MET A 59 -11.51 17.45 3.62
CA MET A 59 -10.77 17.58 4.87
C MET A 59 -9.45 16.81 4.78
N GLY A 60 -8.39 17.47 5.20
CA GLY A 60 -7.04 16.90 5.23
C GLY A 60 -6.16 17.58 6.26
N SER A 61 -4.89 17.21 6.28
CA SER A 61 -3.89 17.87 7.12
C SER A 61 -2.52 17.92 6.45
N LEU A 62 -1.69 18.86 6.90
CA LEU A 62 -0.26 18.91 6.56
C LEU A 62 0.55 18.63 7.82
N LEU A 63 1.62 17.83 7.68
CA LEU A 63 2.65 17.69 8.71
C LEU A 63 3.89 18.50 8.30
N ILE A 64 4.33 19.36 9.21
CA ILE A 64 5.45 20.28 8.99
C ILE A 64 6.34 20.26 10.22
N PHE A 65 7.68 20.18 10.00
CA PHE A 65 8.66 20.29 11.07
C PHE A 65 9.55 21.51 10.87
N ARG A 66 9.85 22.20 11.96
CA ARG A 66 10.77 23.33 12.00
C ARG A 66 11.65 23.23 13.22
N HIS A 67 12.95 23.47 13.06
CA HIS A 67 13.89 23.50 14.19
C HIS A 67 13.44 24.54 15.24
N ILE A 68 13.51 24.20 16.51
CA ILE A 68 12.98 24.98 17.64
C ILE A 68 13.57 26.39 17.75
N SER A 69 14.77 26.62 17.23
CA SER A 69 15.43 27.95 17.22
C SER A 69 14.81 28.92 16.23
N PHE A 70 13.90 28.48 15.35
CA PHE A 70 13.24 29.31 14.37
C PHE A 70 11.75 29.47 14.69
N GLU A 71 11.19 30.58 14.23
CA GLU A 71 9.74 30.82 14.29
C GLU A 71 8.95 29.84 13.39
N ARG A 72 7.66 29.73 13.69
CA ARG A 72 6.72 28.99 12.82
C ARG A 72 6.75 29.57 11.42
N PRO A 73 6.85 28.74 10.36
CA PRO A 73 6.82 29.23 8.99
C PRO A 73 5.45 29.83 8.64
N LYS A 74 5.43 30.72 7.66
CA LYS A 74 4.17 31.26 7.13
C LYS A 74 3.68 30.35 6.01
N LEU A 75 2.39 30.02 6.05
CA LEU A 75 1.73 29.17 5.05
C LEU A 75 0.65 29.97 4.36
N GLU A 76 0.62 29.89 3.05
CA GLU A 76 -0.39 30.49 2.19
C GLU A 76 -0.89 29.48 1.17
N PHE A 77 -2.17 29.60 0.82
CA PHE A 77 -2.77 28.82 -0.25
C PHE A 77 -3.26 29.73 -1.38
N GLN A 78 -3.11 29.23 -2.61
CA GLN A 78 -3.69 29.85 -3.79
C GLN A 78 -4.61 28.83 -4.48
N SER A 79 -5.89 29.19 -4.61
CA SER A 79 -6.94 28.37 -5.19
C SER A 79 -8.14 29.21 -5.55
N ASP A 80 -9.02 28.70 -6.43
CA ASP A 80 -10.32 29.31 -6.77
C ASP A 80 -11.42 28.96 -5.75
N VAL A 81 -11.12 28.15 -4.75
CA VAL A 81 -12.06 27.74 -3.69
C VAL A 81 -11.59 28.23 -2.33
N LYS A 82 -12.55 28.41 -1.42
CA LYS A 82 -12.25 28.81 -0.04
C LYS A 82 -11.51 27.70 0.68
N ILE A 83 -10.41 28.07 1.36
CA ILE A 83 -9.60 27.20 2.19
C ILE A 83 -9.54 27.79 3.59
N ASP A 84 -10.07 27.07 4.55
CA ASP A 84 -9.93 27.35 5.96
C ASP A 84 -8.87 26.43 6.56
N PHE A 85 -7.93 26.96 7.33
CA PHE A 85 -6.91 26.15 7.99
C PHE A 85 -6.50 26.71 9.35
N ASN A 86 -6.06 25.81 10.22
CA ASN A 86 -5.52 26.18 11.53
C ASN A 86 -4.31 25.32 11.87
N TRP A 87 -3.38 25.95 12.62
CA TRP A 87 -2.18 25.31 13.11
C TRP A 87 -2.41 24.68 14.48
N GLU A 88 -1.82 23.52 14.66
CA GLU A 88 -1.78 22.78 15.90
C GLU A 88 -0.35 22.29 16.15
N ILE A 89 0.16 22.41 17.37
CA ILE A 89 1.46 21.89 17.75
C ILE A 89 1.23 20.47 18.28
N LEU A 90 1.87 19.50 17.63
CA LEU A 90 1.86 18.10 18.07
C LEU A 90 2.97 17.84 19.07
N TYR A 91 4.17 18.38 18.81
CA TYR A 91 5.33 18.29 19.71
C TYR A 91 6.08 19.63 19.71
N GLU A 92 6.31 20.20 20.91
CA GLU A 92 7.10 21.45 21.07
C GLU A 92 8.58 21.21 20.80
N ASN A 93 9.08 20.06 21.20
CA ASN A 93 10.47 19.64 20.96
C ASN A 93 10.52 18.12 20.78
N LEU A 94 10.79 17.71 19.57
CA LEU A 94 11.05 16.33 19.18
C LEU A 94 12.37 16.31 18.42
N PHE A 95 13.46 15.91 19.07
CA PHE A 95 14.81 15.90 18.49
C PHE A 95 15.22 17.26 17.89
N ASN A 96 15.04 18.34 18.66
CA ASN A 96 15.25 19.74 18.28
C ASN A 96 14.33 20.27 17.17
N LEU A 97 13.27 19.58 16.84
CA LEU A 97 12.23 20.01 15.92
C LEU A 97 10.90 20.21 16.64
N ARG A 98 10.18 21.25 16.24
CA ARG A 98 8.77 21.42 16.57
C ARG A 98 7.95 20.80 15.45
N ALA A 99 7.02 19.92 15.82
CA ALA A 99 6.12 19.27 14.88
C ALA A 99 4.77 19.99 14.85
N TYR A 100 4.37 20.43 13.67
CA TYR A 100 3.09 21.11 13.44
C TYR A 100 2.16 20.24 12.59
N ARG A 101 0.91 20.17 13.00
CA ARG A 101 -0.20 19.81 12.15
C ARG A 101 -0.91 21.05 11.66
N VAL A 102 -1.23 21.12 10.38
CA VAL A 102 -2.14 22.12 9.83
C VAL A 102 -3.40 21.41 9.38
N ASN A 103 -4.50 21.64 10.07
CA ASN A 103 -5.81 21.10 9.69
C ASN A 103 -6.35 21.91 8.51
N LEU A 104 -6.83 21.23 7.47
CA LEU A 104 -7.36 21.82 6.24
C LEU A 104 -8.84 21.48 6.07
N SER A 105 -9.63 22.50 5.74
CA SER A 105 -11.02 22.38 5.28
C SER A 105 -11.18 23.16 3.99
N ILE A 106 -11.39 22.47 2.87
CA ILE A 106 -11.43 23.06 1.53
C ILE A 106 -12.85 22.91 0.98
N GLN A 107 -13.46 24.01 0.57
CA GLN A 107 -14.81 24.00 0.01
C GLN A 107 -14.85 23.27 -1.33
N LEU A 108 -15.75 22.29 -1.47
CA LEU A 108 -15.97 21.56 -2.70
C LEU A 108 -16.99 22.30 -3.58
N ARG A 109 -16.66 22.48 -4.86
CA ARG A 109 -17.62 22.90 -5.88
C ARG A 109 -18.39 21.68 -6.42
N SER A 110 -19.64 21.91 -6.80
CA SER A 110 -20.44 20.89 -7.52
C SER A 110 -19.90 20.68 -8.94
N GLY A 111 -20.31 19.57 -9.56
CA GLY A 111 -19.91 19.17 -10.90
C GLY A 111 -18.65 18.31 -10.95
N GLU A 112 -18.25 17.95 -12.16
CA GLU A 112 -17.04 17.18 -12.43
C GLU A 112 -15.82 18.10 -12.59
N GLY A 113 -14.62 17.55 -12.43
CA GLY A 113 -13.34 18.23 -12.57
C GLY A 113 -12.52 18.24 -11.28
N ASN A 114 -11.35 18.82 -11.36
CA ASN A 114 -10.40 18.91 -10.24
C ASN A 114 -10.17 20.37 -9.84
N GLU A 115 -9.98 20.60 -8.55
CA GLU A 115 -9.48 21.86 -8.04
C GLU A 115 -7.96 21.73 -7.83
N LYS A 116 -7.24 22.73 -8.29
CA LYS A 116 -5.80 22.86 -8.10
C LYS A 116 -5.54 23.70 -6.85
N ILE A 117 -4.86 23.10 -5.87
CA ILE A 117 -4.50 23.75 -4.62
C ILE A 117 -3.00 23.97 -4.60
N ILE A 118 -2.56 25.22 -4.65
CA ILE A 118 -1.15 25.57 -4.56
C ILE A 118 -0.86 25.99 -3.11
N TRP A 119 0.08 25.33 -2.47
CA TRP A 119 0.59 25.74 -1.17
C TRP A 119 1.94 26.45 -1.33
N LYS A 120 2.19 27.45 -0.46
CA LYS A 120 3.43 28.22 -0.40
C LYS A 120 3.87 28.33 1.06
N ILE A 121 5.10 27.96 1.36
CA ILE A 121 5.68 28.08 2.70
C ILE A 121 6.87 29.03 2.65
N ASP A 122 6.79 30.09 3.46
CA ASP A 122 7.90 30.99 3.72
C ASP A 122 8.57 30.57 5.03
N TRP A 123 9.76 30.01 4.92
CA TRP A 123 10.55 29.53 6.03
C TRP A 123 11.37 30.65 6.71
N GLY A 124 11.33 31.87 6.17
CA GLY A 124 12.16 33.01 6.56
C GLY A 124 13.43 33.14 5.74
N ASP A 125 14.17 32.07 5.61
CA ASP A 125 15.42 31.98 4.83
C ASP A 125 15.20 31.46 3.40
N GLU A 126 14.10 30.78 3.17
CA GLU A 126 13.75 30.14 1.89
C GLU A 126 12.24 30.12 1.69
N LYS A 127 11.81 30.09 0.44
CA LYS A 127 10.40 29.89 0.07
C LYS A 127 10.28 28.61 -0.74
N THR A 128 9.35 27.75 -0.33
CA THR A 128 9.00 26.53 -1.05
C THR A 128 7.53 26.56 -1.46
N ASN A 129 7.21 25.90 -2.54
CA ASN A 129 5.83 25.75 -3.01
C ASN A 129 5.62 24.38 -3.64
N GLY A 130 4.36 24.03 -3.78
CA GLY A 130 3.93 22.85 -4.50
C GLY A 130 2.43 22.90 -4.74
N LEU A 131 1.91 21.82 -5.27
CA LEU A 131 0.49 21.74 -5.59
C LEU A 131 -0.03 20.31 -5.36
N PHE A 132 -1.32 20.22 -5.07
CA PHE A 132 -2.06 18.98 -5.11
C PHE A 132 -3.44 19.20 -5.73
N HIS A 133 -4.09 18.12 -6.10
CA HIS A 133 -5.40 18.15 -6.71
C HIS A 133 -6.44 17.51 -5.79
N ILE A 134 -7.59 18.15 -5.68
CA ILE A 134 -8.77 17.57 -5.04
C ILE A 134 -9.90 17.42 -6.07
N PRO A 135 -10.70 16.35 -6.03
CA PRO A 135 -11.84 16.21 -6.92
C PRO A 135 -12.96 17.14 -6.50
N ARG A 136 -13.73 17.66 -7.46
CA ARG A 136 -15.04 18.27 -7.17
C ARG A 136 -16.02 17.24 -6.66
N LEU A 137 -17.16 17.68 -6.12
CA LEU A 137 -18.10 16.83 -5.41
C LEU A 137 -18.62 15.63 -6.23
N ASP A 138 -18.83 15.84 -7.53
CA ASP A 138 -19.38 14.84 -8.44
C ASP A 138 -18.28 14.18 -9.31
N GLN A 139 -17.03 14.60 -9.13
CA GLN A 139 -15.88 14.00 -9.81
C GLN A 139 -15.60 12.58 -9.29
N HIS A 140 -15.44 11.64 -10.19
CA HIS A 140 -15.01 10.29 -9.89
C HIS A 140 -13.58 10.26 -9.35
N TRP A 141 -13.39 9.55 -8.24
CA TRP A 141 -12.10 9.43 -7.58
C TRP A 141 -11.16 8.49 -8.32
N ARG A 142 -9.90 8.86 -8.33
CA ARG A 142 -8.80 8.03 -8.81
C ARG A 142 -7.61 8.13 -7.87
N GLY A 143 -6.90 7.04 -7.74
CA GLY A 143 -5.76 7.00 -6.84
C GLY A 143 -4.78 5.88 -7.17
N GLY A 144 -3.72 5.83 -6.37
CA GLY A 144 -2.75 4.75 -6.38
C GLY A 144 -2.80 3.93 -5.09
N PHE A 145 -2.41 2.68 -5.17
CA PHE A 145 -2.19 1.80 -4.02
C PHE A 145 -0.86 1.05 -4.20
N PHE A 146 -0.10 0.95 -3.13
CA PHE A 146 1.16 0.21 -3.07
C PHE A 146 1.52 -0.13 -1.62
N SER A 147 2.57 -0.95 -1.43
CA SER A 147 3.15 -1.29 -0.14
C SER A 147 4.65 -1.56 -0.27
N CYS A 148 5.33 -1.83 0.83
CA CYS A 148 6.72 -2.28 0.89
C CYS A 148 7.67 -1.29 0.21
N ASN A 149 7.75 -0.08 0.81
CA ASN A 149 8.46 1.11 0.30
C ASN A 149 9.91 1.19 0.80
N GLY A 150 10.64 0.08 0.82
CA GLY A 150 12.03 0.03 1.24
C GLY A 150 12.65 -1.31 0.94
N PHE A 151 13.95 -1.45 1.16
CA PHE A 151 14.64 -2.72 1.15
C PHE A 151 14.82 -3.21 2.57
N ASP A 152 14.54 -4.49 2.81
CA ASP A 152 14.82 -5.09 4.11
C ASP A 152 16.32 -5.39 4.30
N ALA A 153 16.74 -5.63 5.54
CA ALA A 153 18.12 -5.84 5.92
C ALA A 153 18.80 -7.05 5.23
N TYR A 154 17.99 -7.96 4.70
CA TYR A 154 18.50 -9.20 4.07
C TYR A 154 18.65 -9.08 2.55
N VAL A 155 18.23 -7.96 1.93
CA VAL A 155 18.41 -7.77 0.49
C VAL A 155 19.89 -7.48 0.19
N PRO A 156 20.56 -8.30 -0.64
CA PRO A 156 21.96 -8.07 -0.99
C PRO A 156 22.16 -6.68 -1.64
N LYS A 157 23.27 -6.00 -1.32
CA LYS A 157 23.60 -4.67 -1.86
C LYS A 157 23.61 -4.64 -3.39
N GLU A 158 24.12 -5.69 -4.01
CA GLU A 158 24.18 -5.85 -5.48
C GLU A 158 22.78 -5.80 -6.10
N VAL A 159 21.80 -6.40 -5.42
CA VAL A 159 20.39 -6.41 -5.86
C VAL A 159 19.78 -5.01 -5.71
N THR A 160 20.12 -4.28 -4.66
CA THR A 160 19.59 -2.92 -4.45
C THR A 160 20.08 -1.93 -5.51
N ILE A 161 21.28 -2.14 -6.06
CA ILE A 161 21.83 -1.36 -7.17
C ILE A 161 21.05 -1.65 -8.46
N ASP A 162 20.80 -2.92 -8.78
CA ASP A 162 20.05 -3.34 -9.97
C ASP A 162 18.59 -2.90 -9.93
N LEU A 163 17.97 -2.97 -8.75
CA LEU A 163 16.56 -2.65 -8.53
C LEU A 163 16.32 -1.18 -8.24
N THR A 164 17.09 -0.26 -8.62
CA THR A 164 16.98 1.17 -8.30
C THR A 164 15.69 1.57 -7.55
N TYR A 165 15.81 2.29 -6.45
CA TYR A 165 14.68 2.71 -5.61
C TYR A 165 13.58 3.44 -6.41
N SER A 166 14.01 4.28 -7.33
CA SER A 166 13.18 5.30 -7.99
C SER A 166 12.27 4.79 -9.10
N ASN A 167 12.53 3.64 -9.72
CA ASN A 167 11.86 3.28 -10.99
C ASN A 167 10.33 3.25 -10.94
N VAL A 168 9.78 2.50 -9.97
CA VAL A 168 8.33 2.36 -9.87
C VAL A 168 7.70 3.67 -9.40
N TRP A 169 8.37 4.40 -8.50
CA TRP A 169 7.97 5.73 -8.09
C TRP A 169 7.94 6.74 -9.24
N ASN A 170 8.97 6.77 -10.08
CA ASN A 170 9.02 7.65 -11.25
C ASN A 170 7.88 7.35 -12.22
N HIS A 171 7.56 6.06 -12.43
CA HIS A 171 6.41 5.68 -13.25
C HIS A 171 5.09 6.15 -12.62
N LEU A 172 4.86 5.95 -11.31
CA LEU A 172 3.67 6.43 -10.61
C LEU A 172 3.53 7.95 -10.75
N LEU A 173 4.62 8.69 -10.54
CA LEU A 173 4.65 10.14 -10.65
C LEU A 173 4.43 10.62 -12.09
N SER A 174 4.93 9.92 -13.09
CA SER A 174 4.67 10.26 -14.51
C SER A 174 3.18 10.11 -14.85
N ILE A 175 2.52 9.08 -14.33
CA ILE A 175 1.06 8.93 -14.47
C ILE A 175 0.32 10.06 -13.72
N HIS A 176 0.78 10.45 -12.52
CA HIS A 176 0.20 11.57 -11.78
C HIS A 176 0.35 12.90 -12.54
N ASP A 177 1.45 13.12 -13.23
CA ASP A 177 1.68 14.34 -14.03
C ASP A 177 0.71 14.44 -15.22
N GLU A 178 0.38 13.31 -15.84
CA GLU A 178 -0.57 13.24 -16.95
C GLU A 178 -2.02 13.25 -16.46
N ILE A 179 -2.31 12.46 -15.44
CA ILE A 179 -3.64 12.22 -14.87
C ILE A 179 -3.56 12.41 -13.36
N PRO A 180 -3.87 13.61 -12.82
CA PRO A 180 -3.72 13.88 -11.40
C PRO A 180 -4.44 12.86 -10.51
N LEU A 181 -3.69 12.19 -9.64
CA LEU A 181 -4.22 11.32 -8.60
C LEU A 181 -4.77 12.18 -7.46
N HIS A 182 -5.93 11.80 -6.93
CA HIS A 182 -6.58 12.47 -5.81
C HIS A 182 -6.14 11.89 -4.46
N LEU A 183 -5.60 10.66 -4.48
CA LEU A 183 -5.29 9.90 -3.29
C LEU A 183 -4.21 8.85 -3.55
N LEU A 184 -3.27 8.71 -2.60
CA LEU A 184 -2.40 7.55 -2.49
C LEU A 184 -2.79 6.73 -1.26
N LEU A 185 -3.00 5.44 -1.46
CA LEU A 185 -3.21 4.45 -0.42
C LEU A 185 -1.90 3.71 -0.17
N TRP A 186 -1.40 3.80 1.05
CA TRP A 186 -0.16 3.17 1.48
C TRP A 186 -0.50 1.94 2.32
N GLY A 187 -0.17 0.78 1.79
CA GLY A 187 -0.63 -0.52 2.28
C GLY A 187 0.30 -1.21 3.27
N GLY A 188 1.10 -0.47 4.02
CA GLY A 188 2.05 -1.00 5.01
C GLY A 188 3.49 -1.03 4.52
N ASP A 189 4.43 -1.24 5.45
CA ASP A 189 5.88 -1.19 5.24
C ASP A 189 6.31 0.13 4.59
N GLN A 190 5.90 1.24 5.21
CA GLN A 190 6.25 2.59 4.75
C GLN A 190 7.72 2.87 4.91
N ILE A 191 8.33 2.23 5.93
CA ILE A 191 9.75 2.21 6.24
C ILE A 191 10.16 0.77 6.57
N TYR A 192 11.48 0.51 6.55
CA TYR A 192 12.09 -0.73 7.00
C TYR A 192 13.03 -0.40 8.15
N ILE A 193 12.55 -0.65 9.38
CA ILE A 193 13.25 -0.28 10.60
C ILE A 193 14.26 -1.34 11.07
N ASP A 194 14.26 -2.51 10.44
CA ASP A 194 14.95 -3.72 10.90
C ASP A 194 16.44 -3.56 11.18
N PHE A 195 17.10 -2.62 10.50
CA PHE A 195 18.50 -2.28 10.76
C PHE A 195 18.76 -1.72 12.16
N ILE A 196 17.71 -1.33 12.91
CA ILE A 196 17.83 -0.87 14.29
C ILE A 196 18.51 -1.92 15.18
N PHE A 197 18.29 -3.22 14.90
CA PHE A 197 18.93 -4.31 15.64
C PHE A 197 20.43 -4.46 15.35
N GLU A 198 20.91 -3.85 14.27
CA GLU A 198 22.33 -3.79 13.92
C GLU A 198 22.97 -2.47 14.33
N ASP A 199 22.26 -1.36 14.15
CA ASP A 199 22.78 -0.01 14.33
C ASP A 199 22.79 0.46 15.80
N VAL A 200 21.80 0.03 16.62
CA VAL A 200 21.73 0.37 18.03
C VAL A 200 22.51 -0.67 18.84
N PRO A 201 23.65 -0.31 19.49
CA PRO A 201 24.56 -1.27 20.11
C PRO A 201 23.89 -2.16 21.17
N PHE A 202 22.96 -1.59 21.96
CA PHE A 202 22.24 -2.34 22.97
C PHE A 202 21.31 -3.38 22.35
N LEU A 203 20.57 -3.04 21.30
CA LEU A 203 19.68 -3.98 20.59
C LEU A 203 20.48 -5.10 19.90
N ARG A 204 21.64 -4.77 19.32
CA ARG A 204 22.57 -5.76 18.78
C ARG A 204 23.03 -6.75 19.84
N ALA A 205 23.36 -6.28 21.04
CA ALA A 205 23.72 -7.15 22.16
C ALA A 205 22.52 -7.98 22.61
N TRP A 206 21.33 -7.36 22.74
CA TRP A 206 20.09 -8.02 23.17
C TRP A 206 19.68 -9.18 22.23
N VAL A 207 19.80 -9.02 20.92
CA VAL A 207 19.49 -10.08 19.94
C VAL A 207 20.39 -11.32 20.16
N ASN A 208 21.59 -11.14 20.70
CA ASN A 208 22.55 -12.23 20.98
C ASN A 208 22.50 -12.78 22.41
N MET A 209 21.62 -12.25 23.28
CA MET A 209 21.45 -12.77 24.64
C MET A 209 20.83 -14.17 24.65
N GLU A 210 21.01 -14.89 25.75
CA GLU A 210 20.33 -16.14 26.00
C GLU A 210 18.81 -15.92 26.03
N TRP A 211 18.06 -16.96 25.64
CA TRP A 211 16.61 -16.84 25.48
C TRP A 211 15.90 -16.37 26.75
N ASN A 212 16.27 -16.89 27.92
CA ASN A 212 15.70 -16.53 29.22
C ASN A 212 16.03 -15.10 29.67
N GLU A 213 17.06 -14.47 29.14
CA GLU A 213 17.42 -13.09 29.43
C GLU A 213 16.62 -12.10 28.56
N LYS A 214 16.34 -12.48 27.33
CA LYS A 214 15.68 -11.58 26.36
C LYS A 214 14.35 -11.04 26.83
N TRP A 215 13.46 -11.88 27.37
CA TRP A 215 12.12 -11.42 27.79
C TRP A 215 12.08 -10.76 29.17
N THR A 216 13.17 -10.80 29.94
CA THR A 216 13.29 -10.13 31.24
C THR A 216 14.12 -8.86 31.18
N THR A 217 14.70 -8.54 30.01
CA THR A 217 15.50 -7.33 29.83
C THR A 217 14.61 -6.09 29.77
N ASP A 218 14.89 -5.11 30.65
CA ASP A 218 14.13 -3.87 30.72
C ASP A 218 14.39 -2.95 29.53
N PHE A 219 13.33 -2.28 29.07
CA PHE A 219 13.41 -1.20 28.10
C PHE A 219 13.59 0.14 28.82
N ARG A 220 14.85 0.55 29.00
CA ARG A 220 15.23 1.72 29.77
C ARG A 220 14.95 3.02 29.03
N ASP A 221 14.83 4.14 29.77
CA ASP A 221 14.53 5.46 29.21
C ASP A 221 15.59 5.95 28.19
N ASP A 222 16.88 5.68 28.47
CA ASP A 222 17.98 6.04 27.56
C ASP A 222 17.91 5.26 26.23
N LEU A 223 17.49 4.01 26.27
CA LEU A 223 17.25 3.20 25.07
C LEU A 223 15.99 3.66 24.35
N LYS A 224 14.94 4.01 25.08
CA LYS A 224 13.70 4.54 24.51
C LYS A 224 13.95 5.78 23.66
N GLU A 225 14.73 6.74 24.16
CA GLU A 225 15.08 7.95 23.41
C GLU A 225 15.85 7.60 22.14
N GLN A 226 16.85 6.71 22.21
CA GLN A 226 17.61 6.25 21.04
C GLN A 226 16.72 5.56 19.99
N VAL A 227 15.81 4.71 20.43
CA VAL A 227 14.88 3.97 19.55
C VAL A 227 13.88 4.93 18.89
N GLU A 228 13.30 5.85 19.65
CA GLU A 228 12.39 6.87 19.10
C GLU A 228 13.10 7.77 18.09
N GLU A 229 14.34 8.21 18.39
CA GLU A 229 15.14 9.02 17.47
C GLU A 229 15.51 8.23 16.19
N TYR A 230 15.84 6.95 16.34
CA TYR A 230 16.14 6.10 15.20
C TYR A 230 14.93 5.96 14.26
N HIS A 231 13.73 5.68 14.79
CA HIS A 231 12.50 5.63 14.02
C HIS A 231 12.22 6.96 13.33
N PHE A 232 12.33 8.07 14.07
CA PHE A 232 12.12 9.41 13.53
C PHE A 232 13.05 9.68 12.34
N ASN A 233 14.34 9.44 12.52
CA ASN A 233 15.35 9.66 11.49
C ASN A 233 15.15 8.74 10.27
N THR A 234 14.68 7.51 10.48
CA THR A 234 14.33 6.58 9.39
C THR A 234 13.15 7.11 8.56
N TYR A 235 12.09 7.66 9.19
CA TYR A 235 11.03 8.34 8.45
C TYR A 235 11.56 9.52 7.65
N ILE A 236 12.40 10.37 8.24
CA ILE A 236 13.00 11.53 7.55
C ILE A 236 13.88 11.09 6.38
N GLU A 237 14.70 10.05 6.56
CA GLU A 237 15.54 9.51 5.48
C GLU A 237 14.71 9.04 4.30
N ASN A 238 13.60 8.35 4.57
CA ASN A 238 12.74 7.80 3.52
C ASN A 238 11.79 8.85 2.91
N TRP A 239 11.21 9.76 3.71
CA TRP A 239 10.14 10.66 3.27
C TRP A 239 10.62 12.04 2.84
N ASP A 240 11.68 12.57 3.47
CA ASP A 240 12.19 13.90 3.12
C ASP A 240 13.36 13.83 2.13
N ARG A 241 14.21 12.83 2.22
CA ARG A 241 15.45 12.76 1.43
C ARG A 241 15.31 11.94 0.15
N ARG A 242 14.38 11.00 0.06
CA ARG A 242 14.04 10.28 -1.18
C ARG A 242 13.20 11.20 -2.06
N LEU A 243 13.75 11.66 -3.17
CA LEU A 243 13.15 12.72 -3.99
C LEU A 243 11.76 12.37 -4.49
N GLU A 244 11.55 11.14 -4.95
CA GLU A 244 10.28 10.66 -5.50
C GLU A 244 9.22 10.54 -4.41
N VAL A 245 9.58 9.98 -3.25
CA VAL A 245 8.68 9.84 -2.09
C VAL A 245 8.31 11.21 -1.55
N ASN A 246 9.30 12.09 -1.39
CA ASN A 246 9.10 13.46 -0.94
C ASN A 246 8.16 14.22 -1.89
N ARG A 247 8.37 14.08 -3.22
CA ARG A 247 7.49 14.68 -4.22
C ARG A 247 6.07 14.15 -4.10
N ALA A 248 5.89 12.82 -4.00
CA ALA A 248 4.58 12.20 -3.86
C ALA A 248 3.84 12.73 -2.61
N LEU A 249 4.49 12.73 -1.45
CA LEU A 249 3.91 13.21 -0.18
C LEU A 249 3.55 14.70 -0.19
N LYS A 250 4.22 15.50 -1.02
CA LYS A 250 3.98 16.93 -1.18
C LYS A 250 2.96 17.29 -2.26
N SER A 251 2.56 16.33 -3.11
CA SER A 251 1.68 16.58 -4.27
C SER A 251 0.46 15.68 -4.35
N ILE A 252 0.40 14.56 -3.61
CA ILE A 252 -0.73 13.64 -3.63
C ILE A 252 -1.18 13.37 -2.19
N PRO A 253 -2.41 13.74 -1.82
CA PRO A 253 -2.95 13.43 -0.50
C PRO A 253 -2.88 11.93 -0.21
N SER A 254 -2.45 11.54 0.98
CA SER A 254 -2.19 10.15 1.36
C SER A 254 -3.14 9.66 2.45
N LEU A 255 -3.51 8.38 2.40
CA LEU A 255 -4.13 7.63 3.48
C LEU A 255 -3.29 6.38 3.71
N MET A 256 -2.86 6.17 4.94
CA MET A 256 -1.85 5.19 5.27
C MET A 256 -2.33 4.19 6.31
N MET A 257 -1.75 3.01 6.22
CA MET A 257 -1.82 1.98 7.23
C MET A 257 -0.43 1.35 7.35
N TRP A 258 -0.05 0.83 8.49
CA TRP A 258 1.25 0.22 8.73
C TRP A 258 1.26 -1.30 8.60
N ASP A 259 2.48 -1.88 8.55
CA ASP A 259 2.71 -3.31 8.64
C ASP A 259 3.90 -3.61 9.56
N ASP A 260 4.41 -4.84 9.56
CA ASP A 260 5.43 -5.27 10.54
C ASP A 260 6.75 -4.52 10.43
N HIS A 261 7.26 -4.26 9.22
CA HIS A 261 8.53 -3.53 9.07
C HIS A 261 8.49 -2.05 9.48
N ASP A 262 7.30 -1.46 9.63
CA ASP A 262 7.14 -0.17 10.28
C ASP A 262 7.42 -0.26 11.80
N ILE A 263 7.48 -1.50 12.36
CA ILE A 263 7.70 -1.81 13.78
C ILE A 263 8.97 -2.61 13.96
N PHE A 264 9.03 -3.80 13.42
CA PHE A 264 10.13 -4.74 13.20
C PHE A 264 9.57 -6.01 12.53
N ASP A 265 10.40 -6.72 11.74
CA ASP A 265 10.00 -7.93 11.00
C ASP A 265 9.25 -8.94 11.88
N GLY A 266 8.05 -9.31 11.46
CA GLY A 266 7.20 -10.29 12.15
C GLY A 266 6.47 -9.78 13.40
N ALA A 267 6.37 -8.47 13.63
CA ALA A 267 5.63 -7.90 14.75
C ALA A 267 4.19 -8.47 14.83
N GLY A 268 3.81 -8.94 16.03
CA GLY A 268 2.53 -9.63 16.29
C GLY A 268 2.55 -11.15 15.98
N SER A 269 3.68 -11.72 15.56
CA SER A 269 3.80 -13.17 15.25
C SER A 269 4.74 -13.92 16.19
N TYR A 270 5.33 -13.23 17.15
CA TYR A 270 6.25 -13.84 18.13
C TYR A 270 5.51 -14.59 19.23
N PRO A 271 6.18 -15.58 19.88
CA PRO A 271 5.61 -16.25 21.04
C PRO A 271 5.27 -15.26 22.17
N PRO A 272 4.19 -15.48 22.95
CA PRO A 272 3.71 -14.53 23.94
C PRO A 272 4.78 -14.02 24.92
N LEU A 273 5.65 -14.91 25.42
CA LEU A 273 6.73 -14.51 26.35
C LEU A 273 7.69 -13.46 25.77
N LEU A 274 7.96 -13.51 24.47
CA LEU A 274 8.80 -12.52 23.82
C LEU A 274 7.96 -11.32 23.37
N HIS A 275 6.78 -11.57 22.81
CA HIS A 275 5.86 -10.53 22.36
C HIS A 275 5.54 -9.52 23.46
N ASP A 276 5.20 -10.02 24.67
CA ASP A 276 4.83 -9.20 25.81
C ASP A 276 6.04 -8.77 26.68
N SER A 277 7.27 -9.02 26.21
CA SER A 277 8.48 -8.62 26.95
C SER A 277 8.63 -7.08 26.97
N PRO A 278 9.24 -6.51 28.03
CA PRO A 278 9.45 -5.07 28.12
C PRO A 278 10.17 -4.48 26.90
N MET A 279 11.14 -5.22 26.35
CA MET A 279 11.89 -4.80 25.15
C MET A 279 10.99 -4.68 23.93
N MET A 280 10.22 -5.73 23.61
CA MET A 280 9.36 -5.74 22.42
C MET A 280 8.21 -4.73 22.55
N MET A 281 7.62 -4.60 23.73
CA MET A 281 6.60 -3.59 24.01
C MET A 281 7.16 -2.16 23.92
N GLY A 282 8.40 -1.95 24.34
CA GLY A 282 9.08 -0.66 24.21
C GLY A 282 9.35 -0.27 22.77
N LEU A 283 9.87 -1.21 21.95
CA LEU A 283 10.07 -1.04 20.50
C LEU A 283 8.74 -0.73 19.81
N PHE A 284 7.70 -1.51 20.13
CA PHE A 284 6.35 -1.29 19.60
C PHE A 284 5.82 0.10 19.94
N GLY A 285 5.95 0.54 21.19
CA GLY A 285 5.49 1.87 21.64
C GLY A 285 6.19 3.01 20.91
N ALA A 286 7.50 2.90 20.66
CA ALA A 286 8.26 3.88 19.88
C ALA A 286 7.79 3.92 18.40
N ALA A 287 7.62 2.76 17.78
CA ALA A 287 7.09 2.65 16.42
C ALA A 287 5.68 3.25 16.29
N GLN A 288 4.79 2.94 17.25
CA GLN A 288 3.42 3.46 17.26
C GLN A 288 3.37 4.98 17.43
N LYS A 289 4.25 5.56 18.27
CA LYS A 289 4.39 7.01 18.42
C LYS A 289 4.75 7.67 17.08
N MET A 290 5.73 7.12 16.36
CA MET A 290 6.18 7.67 15.08
C MET A 290 5.16 7.42 13.97
N ARG A 291 4.50 6.27 13.93
CA ARG A 291 3.36 6.02 13.04
C ARG A 291 2.27 7.07 13.21
N LEU A 292 1.81 7.32 14.44
CA LEU A 292 0.77 8.31 14.70
C LEU A 292 1.20 9.69 14.21
N LEU A 293 2.46 10.06 14.43
CA LEU A 293 3.00 11.35 13.98
C LEU A 293 3.08 11.45 12.46
N PHE A 294 3.76 10.52 11.80
CA PHE A 294 4.04 10.60 10.37
C PHE A 294 2.86 10.14 9.51
N GLN A 295 2.27 8.98 9.81
CA GLN A 295 1.22 8.40 8.96
C GLN A 295 -0.17 8.99 9.23
N HIS A 296 -0.40 9.58 10.43
CA HIS A 296 -1.70 10.13 10.83
C HIS A 296 -1.68 11.59 11.29
N HIS A 297 -0.51 12.22 11.30
CA HIS A 297 -0.32 13.61 11.73
C HIS A 297 -0.96 13.88 13.11
N THR A 298 -0.75 12.99 14.07
CA THR A 298 -1.40 13.04 15.39
C THR A 298 -0.47 12.53 16.50
N THR A 299 -0.99 12.53 17.72
CA THR A 299 -0.35 11.99 18.93
C THR A 299 -1.31 11.00 19.61
N PHE A 300 -0.85 10.25 20.61
CA PHE A 300 -1.69 9.28 21.34
C PHE A 300 -2.95 9.92 21.94
N ASP A 301 -2.79 11.07 22.59
CA ASP A 301 -3.86 11.81 23.26
C ASP A 301 -4.87 12.43 22.27
N LYS A 302 -4.42 12.78 21.07
CA LYS A 302 -5.25 13.45 20.04
C LYS A 302 -5.81 12.50 18.98
N ALA A 303 -5.36 11.26 18.94
CA ALA A 303 -5.70 10.32 17.87
C ALA A 303 -7.21 10.14 17.67
N ARG A 304 -7.98 10.09 18.76
CA ARG A 304 -9.45 9.94 18.71
C ARG A 304 -10.13 11.23 18.23
N GLU A 305 -9.63 12.39 18.62
CA GLU A 305 -10.07 13.69 18.13
C GLU A 305 -9.78 13.82 16.61
N HIS A 306 -8.63 13.33 16.17
CA HIS A 306 -8.25 13.28 14.77
C HIS A 306 -8.87 12.09 13.99
N ARG A 307 -10.00 11.56 14.50
CA ARG A 307 -10.90 10.61 13.83
C ARG A 307 -10.39 9.17 13.70
N LEU A 308 -9.28 8.82 14.34
CA LEU A 308 -8.86 7.43 14.45
C LEU A 308 -9.71 6.71 15.51
N PHE A 309 -9.99 5.43 15.30
CA PHE A 309 -10.88 4.66 16.18
C PHE A 309 -10.42 3.20 16.32
N GLY A 310 -10.89 2.53 17.34
CA GLY A 310 -10.55 1.15 17.70
C GLY A 310 -10.61 0.97 19.21
N HIS A 311 -10.57 -0.24 19.71
CA HIS A 311 -10.49 -0.51 21.14
C HIS A 311 -9.13 -0.02 21.67
N GLU A 312 -8.05 -0.64 21.24
CA GLU A 312 -6.67 -0.22 21.49
C GLU A 312 -6.02 0.35 20.23
N GLY A 313 -6.39 -0.17 19.04
CA GLY A 313 -5.84 0.20 17.76
C GLY A 313 -6.33 1.55 17.20
N TYR A 314 -5.76 1.91 16.06
CA TYR A 314 -5.95 3.20 15.38
C TYR A 314 -6.37 2.99 13.93
N ASN A 315 -7.62 2.53 13.73
CA ASN A 315 -8.20 2.39 12.40
C ASN A 315 -8.64 3.75 11.87
N SER A 316 -8.69 3.90 10.57
CA SER A 316 -9.19 5.09 9.87
C SER A 316 -10.40 4.77 9.01
N PHE A 317 -11.27 5.76 8.79
CA PHE A 317 -12.36 5.69 7.84
C PHE A 317 -12.43 7.00 7.05
N ALA A 318 -12.49 6.92 5.74
CA ALA A 318 -12.56 8.06 4.85
C ALA A 318 -13.69 7.89 3.82
N ARG A 319 -14.51 8.94 3.67
CA ARG A 319 -15.41 9.10 2.52
C ARG A 319 -14.62 9.75 1.39
N CYS A 320 -14.65 9.16 0.22
CA CYS A 320 -14.07 9.70 -1.01
C CYS A 320 -15.23 10.13 -1.93
N GLY A 321 -15.78 11.32 -1.68
CA GLY A 321 -16.98 11.79 -2.35
C GLY A 321 -18.23 10.96 -2.00
N ARG A 322 -19.16 10.82 -2.97
CA ARG A 322 -20.46 10.19 -2.72
C ARG A 322 -20.42 8.66 -2.77
N HIS A 323 -19.61 8.08 -3.65
CA HIS A 323 -19.77 6.68 -4.09
C HIS A 323 -18.64 5.75 -3.66
N LEU A 324 -17.57 6.29 -3.08
CA LEU A 324 -16.41 5.51 -2.61
C LEU A 324 -16.15 5.77 -1.14
N ALA A 325 -15.85 4.73 -0.39
CA ALA A 325 -15.34 4.82 0.98
C ALA A 325 -14.15 3.87 1.17
N ILE A 326 -13.30 4.21 2.14
CA ILE A 326 -12.08 3.46 2.45
C ILE A 326 -11.99 3.26 3.96
N VAL A 327 -11.65 2.05 4.38
CA VAL A 327 -11.24 1.73 5.75
C VAL A 327 -9.76 1.36 5.72
N GLY A 328 -8.95 2.06 6.49
CA GLY A 328 -7.60 1.62 6.83
C GLY A 328 -7.66 0.88 8.16
N THR A 329 -7.42 -0.44 8.14
CA THR A 329 -7.35 -1.22 9.37
C THR A 329 -6.00 -1.05 10.03
N ASP A 330 -5.96 -1.10 11.36
CA ASP A 330 -4.67 -1.07 12.08
C ASP A 330 -3.88 -2.37 11.86
N GLY A 331 -4.50 -3.51 12.13
CA GLY A 331 -3.97 -4.83 11.84
C GLY A 331 -2.71 -5.26 12.59
N ARG A 332 -2.08 -4.39 13.38
CA ARG A 332 -0.85 -4.69 14.14
C ARG A 332 -0.93 -4.37 15.64
N THR A 333 -1.68 -3.33 16.07
CA THR A 333 -1.73 -2.92 17.48
C THR A 333 -2.31 -4.01 18.39
N GLU A 334 -3.36 -4.67 17.95
CA GLU A 334 -4.08 -5.69 18.73
C GLU A 334 -3.69 -7.12 18.31
N ARG A 335 -2.64 -7.24 17.50
CA ARG A 335 -2.26 -8.51 16.90
C ARG A 335 -1.37 -9.32 17.82
N ASP A 336 -1.76 -10.57 17.98
CA ASP A 336 -0.93 -11.63 18.56
C ASP A 336 -0.93 -12.90 17.68
N THR A 337 -0.44 -14.02 18.21
CA THR A 337 -0.40 -15.28 17.49
C THR A 337 -1.79 -15.92 17.26
N GLU A 338 -2.86 -15.39 17.84
CA GLU A 338 -4.22 -15.97 17.79
C GLU A 338 -5.26 -15.00 17.22
N THR A 339 -5.06 -13.70 17.43
CA THR A 339 -5.99 -12.62 17.11
C THR A 339 -5.32 -11.63 16.17
N VAL A 340 -6.06 -11.11 15.19
CA VAL A 340 -5.64 -10.01 14.32
C VAL A 340 -6.11 -8.67 14.88
N GLN A 341 -7.37 -8.61 15.28
CA GLN A 341 -7.96 -7.46 15.98
C GLN A 341 -9.01 -7.94 16.99
N HIS A 342 -9.13 -7.23 18.11
CA HIS A 342 -10.15 -7.49 19.13
C HIS A 342 -11.57 -7.41 18.57
N GLU A 343 -12.48 -8.22 19.13
CA GLU A 343 -13.90 -8.20 18.75
C GLU A 343 -14.52 -6.81 18.92
N ASN A 344 -14.14 -6.06 19.95
CA ASN A 344 -14.63 -4.71 20.17
C ASN A 344 -14.20 -3.76 19.03
N THR A 345 -12.99 -3.88 18.51
CA THR A 345 -12.53 -3.11 17.36
C THR A 345 -13.30 -3.49 16.10
N TRP A 346 -13.51 -4.79 15.84
CA TRP A 346 -14.37 -5.23 14.74
C TRP A 346 -15.79 -4.69 14.88
N LYS A 347 -16.35 -4.71 16.08
CA LYS A 347 -17.66 -4.12 16.33
C LYS A 347 -17.68 -2.63 15.96
N MET A 348 -16.70 -1.85 16.42
CA MET A 348 -16.59 -0.41 16.10
C MET A 348 -16.47 -0.16 14.59
N ILE A 349 -15.68 -0.99 13.87
CA ILE A 349 -15.58 -0.91 12.40
C ILE A 349 -16.94 -1.11 11.75
N PHE A 350 -17.63 -2.21 12.09
CA PHE A 350 -18.93 -2.52 11.49
C PHE A 350 -20.03 -1.54 11.89
N ASP A 351 -20.07 -1.09 13.15
CA ASP A 351 -21.03 -0.07 13.59
C ASP A 351 -20.84 1.23 12.80
N ARG A 352 -19.59 1.62 12.54
CA ARG A 352 -19.28 2.77 11.70
C ARG A 352 -19.72 2.57 10.26
N LEU A 353 -19.42 1.43 9.66
CA LEU A 353 -19.82 1.09 8.30
C LEU A 353 -21.36 1.03 8.14
N GLU A 354 -22.06 0.52 9.14
CA GLU A 354 -23.54 0.53 9.16
C GLU A 354 -24.13 1.94 9.11
N ASN A 355 -23.46 2.93 9.68
CA ASN A 355 -23.94 4.31 9.78
C ASN A 355 -23.45 5.22 8.67
N GLU A 356 -22.27 4.95 8.08
CA GLU A 356 -21.61 5.91 7.19
C GLU A 356 -21.56 5.48 5.71
N LEU A 357 -22.13 4.34 5.31
CA LEU A 357 -22.14 3.85 3.93
C LEU A 357 -23.35 4.27 3.09
N GLU A 358 -24.11 5.25 3.52
CA GLU A 358 -25.19 5.80 2.70
C GLU A 358 -24.64 6.36 1.38
N THR A 359 -25.24 5.99 0.25
CA THR A 359 -24.82 6.33 -1.12
C THR A 359 -23.49 5.72 -1.60
N VAL A 360 -22.74 5.01 -0.75
CA VAL A 360 -21.49 4.35 -1.15
C VAL A 360 -21.78 3.14 -2.03
N GLU A 361 -21.14 3.07 -3.18
CA GLU A 361 -21.25 1.93 -4.11
C GLU A 361 -20.03 1.00 -4.00
N HIS A 362 -18.84 1.55 -3.69
CA HIS A 362 -17.62 0.79 -3.46
C HIS A 362 -17.01 1.08 -2.10
N LEU A 363 -16.65 0.02 -1.37
CA LEU A 363 -15.90 0.08 -0.12
C LEU A 363 -14.56 -0.64 -0.31
N ILE A 364 -13.47 0.08 -0.16
CA ILE A 364 -12.13 -0.48 -0.13
C ILE A 364 -11.72 -0.68 1.32
N ILE A 365 -11.28 -1.90 1.66
CA ILE A 365 -10.72 -2.23 2.96
C ILE A 365 -9.22 -2.47 2.77
N LEU A 366 -8.39 -1.67 3.43
CA LEU A 366 -6.96 -1.88 3.48
C LEU A 366 -6.64 -2.85 4.61
N PHE A 367 -5.96 -3.93 4.25
CA PHE A 367 -5.38 -4.88 5.20
C PHE A 367 -3.87 -4.95 5.01
N PRO A 368 -3.07 -5.00 6.10
CA PRO A 368 -1.62 -5.11 5.97
C PRO A 368 -1.23 -6.36 5.19
N VAL A 369 -1.81 -7.49 5.53
CA VAL A 369 -1.57 -8.78 4.86
C VAL A 369 -2.76 -9.20 4.01
N PRO A 370 -2.59 -10.01 2.95
CA PRO A 370 -3.69 -10.45 2.12
C PRO A 370 -4.79 -11.19 2.90
N PHE A 371 -6.03 -10.68 2.79
CA PHE A 371 -7.20 -11.33 3.38
C PHE A 371 -7.52 -12.67 2.68
N SER A 372 -7.11 -12.83 1.41
CA SER A 372 -7.20 -14.04 0.61
C SER A 372 -5.87 -14.31 -0.08
N PHE A 373 -5.21 -15.40 0.28
CA PHE A 373 -3.93 -15.84 -0.28
C PHE A 373 -3.83 -17.37 -0.26
N VAL A 374 -2.77 -17.96 -0.82
CA VAL A 374 -2.55 -19.42 -0.78
C VAL A 374 -2.48 -19.94 0.65
N ARG A 375 -3.18 -21.04 0.92
CA ARG A 375 -3.15 -21.69 2.24
C ARG A 375 -1.92 -22.59 2.33
N VAL A 376 -0.99 -22.19 3.19
CA VAL A 376 0.36 -22.76 3.26
C VAL A 376 0.51 -23.84 4.34
N GLN A 377 -0.57 -24.47 4.84
CA GLN A 377 -0.45 -25.54 5.85
C GLN A 377 0.55 -26.67 5.50
N LEU A 378 0.80 -26.90 4.21
CA LEU A 378 1.82 -27.84 3.71
C LEU A 378 3.17 -27.19 3.36
N ALA A 379 3.22 -25.85 3.20
CA ALA A 379 4.44 -25.18 2.80
C ALA A 379 5.48 -25.10 3.93
N GLU A 380 5.07 -25.12 5.20
CA GLU A 380 6.00 -25.19 6.32
C GLU A 380 6.95 -26.38 6.21
N THR A 381 6.40 -27.56 5.88
CA THR A 381 7.21 -28.77 5.66
C THR A 381 8.13 -28.65 4.44
N ILE A 382 7.70 -27.90 3.40
CA ILE A 382 8.49 -27.68 2.18
C ILE A 382 9.50 -26.55 2.39
N PHE A 383 9.15 -25.47 3.11
CA PHE A 383 10.05 -24.37 3.41
C PHE A 383 11.08 -24.72 4.49
N GLU A 384 10.78 -25.61 5.43
CA GLU A 384 11.78 -26.18 6.33
C GLU A 384 12.86 -26.98 5.57
N HIS A 385 12.53 -27.57 4.41
CA HIS A 385 13.49 -28.25 3.54
C HIS A 385 14.25 -27.29 2.62
N LEU A 386 13.77 -26.07 2.41
CA LEU A 386 14.46 -25.01 1.69
C LEU A 386 15.22 -24.11 2.70
N LYS A 387 16.19 -24.68 3.40
CA LYS A 387 16.96 -24.06 4.51
C LYS A 387 17.69 -22.75 4.18
N ASN A 388 17.63 -22.28 2.94
CA ASN A 388 18.27 -21.07 2.45
C ASN A 388 17.28 -19.92 2.19
N LEU A 389 16.00 -20.04 2.58
CA LEU A 389 15.06 -18.94 2.49
C LEU A 389 15.19 -18.03 3.71
N PRO A 390 15.12 -16.69 3.54
CA PRO A 390 15.21 -15.75 4.64
C PRO A 390 14.19 -16.07 5.74
N TYR A 391 14.52 -15.75 6.98
CA TYR A 391 13.72 -15.95 8.20
C TYR A 391 12.27 -15.46 8.09
N LYS A 392 12.04 -14.42 7.29
CA LYS A 392 10.74 -13.84 6.90
C LYS A 392 9.69 -14.86 6.47
N TRP A 393 10.07 -15.87 5.73
CA TRP A 393 9.13 -16.88 5.24
C TRP A 393 8.72 -17.90 6.30
N ARG A 394 9.43 -17.96 7.42
CA ARG A 394 9.03 -18.76 8.59
C ARG A 394 7.87 -18.10 9.34
N ASN A 395 7.81 -16.77 9.33
CA ASN A 395 6.82 -15.97 10.04
C ASN A 395 5.65 -15.52 9.15
N GLY A 396 5.81 -15.52 7.82
CA GLY A 396 4.74 -15.27 6.86
C GLY A 396 3.60 -16.30 6.86
N ALA A 397 3.68 -17.27 7.72
CA ALA A 397 2.56 -18.15 8.05
C ALA A 397 1.53 -17.48 8.97
N ILE A 398 1.17 -16.32 8.61
CA ILE A 398 0.25 -15.38 9.25
C ILE A 398 -1.17 -15.94 9.45
N LEU A 399 -1.49 -17.06 8.82
CA LEU A 399 -2.74 -17.79 8.99
C LEU A 399 -2.51 -19.17 9.64
N LYS A 400 -1.41 -19.35 10.36
CA LYS A 400 -1.00 -20.65 10.92
C LYS A 400 -1.88 -21.18 12.03
N LYS A 401 -2.51 -20.32 12.84
CA LYS A 401 -3.35 -20.80 13.93
C LYS A 401 -4.80 -20.86 13.50
N THR A 402 -5.45 -21.91 13.90
CA THR A 402 -6.88 -22.19 13.67
C THR A 402 -7.76 -20.99 14.06
N ASN A 403 -7.40 -20.24 15.09
CA ASN A 403 -8.16 -19.10 15.60
C ASN A 403 -8.18 -17.91 14.62
N SER A 404 -7.05 -17.55 14.00
CA SER A 404 -7.01 -16.47 13.00
C SER A 404 -7.81 -16.80 11.73
N ILE A 405 -7.91 -18.09 11.37
CA ILE A 405 -8.80 -18.54 10.28
C ILE A 405 -10.29 -18.40 10.69
N PHE A 406 -10.63 -18.71 11.94
CA PHE A 406 -11.99 -18.51 12.44
C PHE A 406 -12.37 -17.04 12.50
N GLU A 407 -11.48 -16.18 12.99
CA GLU A 407 -11.68 -14.73 12.98
C GLU A 407 -11.91 -14.23 11.55
N ARG A 408 -11.00 -14.54 10.61
CA ARG A 408 -11.13 -14.19 9.20
C ARG A 408 -12.46 -14.63 8.60
N ASN A 409 -12.88 -15.88 8.82
CA ASN A 409 -14.11 -16.42 8.25
C ASN A 409 -15.34 -15.73 8.86
N ARG A 410 -15.33 -15.44 10.16
CA ARG A 410 -16.38 -14.69 10.84
C ARG A 410 -16.50 -13.28 10.27
N ILE A 411 -15.38 -12.60 10.06
CA ILE A 411 -15.33 -11.25 9.49
C ILE A 411 -15.78 -11.27 8.02
N LEU A 412 -15.40 -12.28 7.25
CA LEU A 412 -15.90 -12.47 5.88
C LEU A 412 -17.43 -12.53 5.83
N ILE A 413 -18.06 -13.31 6.73
CA ILE A 413 -19.53 -13.38 6.82
C ILE A 413 -20.13 -12.01 7.11
N ARG A 414 -19.55 -11.26 8.05
CA ARG A 414 -20.04 -9.91 8.39
C ARG A 414 -19.92 -8.94 7.21
N PHE A 415 -18.82 -8.98 6.46
CA PHE A 415 -18.69 -8.18 5.24
C PHE A 415 -19.70 -8.57 4.17
N GLN A 416 -20.00 -9.87 3.99
CA GLN A 416 -21.02 -10.32 3.05
C GLN A 416 -22.42 -9.83 3.45
N GLN A 417 -22.77 -9.90 4.73
CA GLN A 417 -24.03 -9.36 5.27
C GLN A 417 -24.12 -7.84 5.08
N LEU A 418 -23.03 -7.12 5.35
CA LEU A 418 -22.95 -5.67 5.12
C LEU A 418 -23.14 -5.33 3.64
N ALA A 419 -22.45 -6.03 2.74
CA ALA A 419 -22.57 -5.83 1.29
C ALA A 419 -24.00 -6.03 0.80
N GLU A 420 -24.68 -7.09 1.29
CA GLU A 420 -26.07 -7.35 0.97
C GLU A 420 -27.03 -6.28 1.50
N LYS A 421 -26.85 -5.87 2.76
CA LYS A 421 -27.69 -4.89 3.44
C LYS A 421 -27.54 -3.49 2.84
N LYS A 422 -26.31 -3.06 2.61
CA LYS A 422 -25.98 -1.69 2.14
C LYS A 422 -25.90 -1.57 0.62
N LYS A 423 -26.00 -2.68 -0.11
CA LYS A 423 -25.82 -2.72 -1.57
C LYS A 423 -24.47 -2.15 -2.02
N VAL A 424 -23.41 -2.42 -1.26
CA VAL A 424 -22.05 -1.94 -1.49
C VAL A 424 -21.13 -3.06 -1.99
N ARG A 425 -20.33 -2.79 -3.02
CA ARG A 425 -19.30 -3.72 -3.48
C ARG A 425 -18.04 -3.55 -2.63
N ILE A 426 -17.62 -4.62 -1.96
CA ILE A 426 -16.43 -4.61 -1.09
C ILE A 426 -15.23 -5.16 -1.84
N SER A 427 -14.09 -4.49 -1.71
CA SER A 427 -12.79 -4.93 -2.22
C SER A 427 -11.73 -4.78 -1.14
N PHE A 428 -10.83 -5.77 -1.04
CA PHE A 428 -9.70 -5.78 -0.13
C PHE A 428 -8.42 -5.39 -0.88
N PHE A 429 -7.62 -4.50 -0.34
CA PHE A 429 -6.32 -4.12 -0.87
C PHE A 429 -5.26 -4.45 0.17
N SER A 430 -4.19 -5.16 -0.24
CA SER A 430 -3.16 -5.63 0.68
C SER A 430 -1.78 -5.68 0.04
N GLY A 431 -0.77 -5.61 0.91
CA GLY A 431 0.65 -5.67 0.58
C GLY A 431 1.35 -6.94 1.01
N ASP A 432 2.46 -6.81 1.74
CA ASP A 432 3.27 -7.82 2.44
C ASP A 432 4.05 -8.80 1.55
N VAL A 433 3.38 -9.52 0.66
CA VAL A 433 3.90 -10.74 -0.01
C VAL A 433 4.85 -10.52 -1.19
N HIS A 434 5.26 -9.30 -1.48
CA HIS A 434 6.21 -8.92 -2.54
C HIS A 434 5.90 -9.53 -3.93
N CYS A 435 4.63 -9.70 -4.21
CA CYS A 435 4.11 -10.09 -5.52
C CYS A 435 2.77 -9.43 -5.78
N CYS A 436 2.25 -9.53 -6.99
CA CYS A 436 0.90 -9.10 -7.29
C CYS A 436 0.01 -10.26 -7.72
N GLY A 437 -1.27 -10.12 -7.42
CA GLY A 437 -2.27 -11.14 -7.70
C GLY A 437 -3.68 -10.66 -7.41
N ILE A 438 -4.65 -11.40 -7.92
CA ILE A 438 -6.07 -11.14 -7.67
C ILE A 438 -6.73 -12.41 -7.18
N SER A 439 -7.50 -12.30 -6.10
CA SER A 439 -8.43 -13.34 -5.68
C SER A 439 -9.84 -12.78 -5.52
N ARG A 440 -10.81 -13.65 -5.39
CA ARG A 440 -12.21 -13.26 -5.20
C ARG A 440 -12.96 -14.25 -4.33
N PHE A 441 -13.98 -13.73 -3.69
CA PHE A 441 -15.05 -14.49 -3.06
C PHE A 441 -16.30 -14.38 -3.92
N GLN A 442 -17.12 -15.44 -3.95
CA GLN A 442 -18.39 -15.47 -4.68
C GLN A 442 -19.33 -16.53 -4.11
N THR A 443 -20.61 -16.49 -4.46
CA THR A 443 -21.54 -17.55 -4.11
C THR A 443 -21.12 -18.86 -4.78
N ARG A 444 -21.02 -19.93 -3.99
CA ARG A 444 -20.62 -21.27 -4.46
C ARG A 444 -21.58 -21.82 -5.51
N GLY A 445 -21.02 -22.45 -6.55
CA GLY A 445 -21.79 -23.18 -7.56
C GLY A 445 -22.56 -22.31 -8.55
N LYS A 446 -22.44 -20.96 -8.48
CA LYS A 446 -23.01 -20.11 -9.52
C LYS A 446 -22.27 -20.32 -10.83
N ARG A 447 -23.04 -20.40 -11.93
CA ARG A 447 -22.48 -20.52 -13.30
C ARG A 447 -21.76 -19.23 -13.65
N ARG A 448 -20.72 -19.32 -14.47
CA ARG A 448 -20.12 -18.13 -15.08
C ARG A 448 -21.00 -17.69 -16.26
N PRO A 449 -21.23 -16.39 -16.44
CA PRO A 449 -20.70 -15.26 -15.69
C PRO A 449 -21.31 -15.14 -14.29
N ILE A 450 -20.53 -14.57 -13.34
CA ILE A 450 -21.00 -14.33 -11.99
C ILE A 450 -22.04 -13.21 -12.03
N PRO A 451 -23.23 -13.39 -11.42
CA PRO A 451 -24.25 -12.35 -11.40
C PRO A 451 -23.73 -11.06 -10.72
N LEU A 452 -24.04 -9.91 -11.30
CA LEU A 452 -23.60 -8.61 -10.76
C LEU A 452 -24.20 -8.31 -9.38
N ASN A 453 -25.39 -8.83 -9.14
CA ASN A 453 -26.10 -8.71 -7.85
C ASN A 453 -25.65 -9.76 -6.82
N ASP A 454 -24.54 -10.48 -7.05
CA ASP A 454 -23.98 -11.37 -6.04
C ASP A 454 -23.32 -10.55 -4.94
N SER A 455 -23.93 -10.44 -3.77
CA SER A 455 -23.39 -9.71 -2.61
C SER A 455 -22.12 -10.36 -2.03
N LYS A 456 -21.89 -11.65 -2.32
CA LYS A 456 -20.67 -12.37 -1.93
C LYS A 456 -19.50 -12.15 -2.90
N LEU A 457 -19.74 -11.52 -4.08
CA LEU A 457 -18.68 -11.18 -4.99
C LEU A 457 -17.84 -10.04 -4.38
N MET A 458 -16.64 -10.37 -3.93
CA MET A 458 -15.65 -9.45 -3.38
C MET A 458 -14.30 -9.77 -3.98
N TYR A 459 -13.50 -8.75 -4.23
CA TYR A 459 -12.17 -8.91 -4.79
C TYR A 459 -11.09 -8.60 -3.77
N GLN A 460 -10.01 -9.37 -3.79
CA GLN A 460 -8.75 -9.05 -3.13
C GLN A 460 -7.74 -8.63 -4.20
N ILE A 461 -7.21 -7.44 -4.07
CA ILE A 461 -6.14 -6.91 -4.89
C ILE A 461 -4.86 -6.97 -4.04
N ILE A 462 -3.85 -7.68 -4.52
CA ILE A 462 -2.51 -7.74 -3.92
C ILE A 462 -1.59 -6.92 -4.80
N SER A 463 -0.96 -5.89 -4.24
CA SER A 463 0.01 -5.03 -4.93
C SER A 463 1.18 -4.72 -4.01
N SER A 464 2.27 -5.46 -4.19
CA SER A 464 3.50 -5.44 -3.40
C SER A 464 4.65 -5.99 -4.26
N ALA A 465 5.83 -5.44 -4.26
CA ALA A 465 6.31 -4.25 -3.58
C ALA A 465 6.50 -3.10 -4.58
N ILE A 466 6.44 -1.84 -4.10
CA ILE A 466 6.84 -0.68 -4.92
C ILE A 466 8.38 -0.54 -5.00
N VAL A 467 9.09 -0.93 -3.92
CA VAL A 467 10.56 -0.82 -3.82
C VAL A 467 11.22 -2.16 -3.55
N ASN A 468 10.76 -2.92 -2.55
CA ASN A 468 11.45 -4.12 -2.09
C ASN A 468 11.63 -5.18 -3.20
N MET A 469 12.54 -6.11 -2.92
CA MET A 469 12.82 -7.24 -3.82
C MET A 469 11.57 -8.10 -4.02
N PRO A 470 11.18 -8.41 -5.26
CA PRO A 470 10.08 -9.31 -5.52
C PRO A 470 10.33 -10.72 -4.99
N THR A 471 9.27 -11.41 -4.62
CA THR A 471 9.29 -12.85 -4.31
C THR A 471 9.93 -13.64 -5.44
N SER A 472 10.71 -14.68 -5.13
CA SER A 472 11.38 -15.48 -6.15
C SER A 472 10.39 -16.21 -7.07
N GLU A 473 10.74 -16.37 -8.36
CA GLU A 473 9.93 -17.19 -9.30
C GLU A 473 9.72 -18.64 -8.80
N THR A 474 10.68 -19.18 -8.06
CA THR A 474 10.57 -20.52 -7.48
C THR A 474 9.47 -20.58 -6.43
N ALA A 475 9.38 -19.58 -5.54
CA ALA A 475 8.31 -19.48 -4.56
C ALA A 475 6.95 -19.35 -5.25
N ILE A 476 6.85 -18.54 -6.31
CA ILE A 476 5.63 -18.42 -7.12
C ILE A 476 5.25 -19.75 -7.77
N LYS A 477 6.19 -20.49 -8.36
CA LYS A 477 5.94 -21.83 -8.94
C LYS A 477 5.43 -22.81 -7.89
N VAL A 478 5.96 -22.74 -6.67
CA VAL A 478 5.49 -23.55 -5.53
C VAL A 478 4.07 -23.13 -5.14
N ALA A 479 3.81 -21.83 -4.98
CA ALA A 479 2.49 -21.30 -4.64
C ALA A 479 1.39 -21.75 -5.63
N HIS A 480 1.72 -21.86 -6.93
CA HIS A 480 0.79 -22.35 -7.95
C HIS A 480 0.43 -23.84 -7.85
N ARG A 481 1.24 -24.65 -7.15
CA ARG A 481 0.95 -26.08 -6.93
C ARG A 481 -0.05 -26.33 -5.81
N PHE A 482 -0.28 -25.31 -4.96
CA PHE A 482 -1.26 -25.40 -3.89
C PHE A 482 -2.69 -25.24 -4.41
N GLN A 483 -3.61 -25.67 -3.57
CA GLN A 483 -5.01 -25.44 -3.82
C GLN A 483 -5.29 -23.93 -3.90
N THR A 484 -5.96 -23.53 -4.97
CA THR A 484 -6.25 -22.12 -5.26
C THR A 484 -7.75 -21.82 -5.27
N LYS A 485 -8.56 -22.78 -4.79
CA LYS A 485 -10.00 -22.70 -4.70
C LYS A 485 -10.49 -23.41 -3.45
N TRP A 486 -11.26 -22.71 -2.62
CA TRP A 486 -11.74 -23.19 -1.32
C TRP A 486 -13.20 -22.84 -1.08
N THR A 487 -13.76 -23.42 0.00
CA THR A 487 -15.04 -23.03 0.59
C THR A 487 -14.76 -22.56 2.02
N PRO A 488 -14.45 -21.26 2.24
CA PRO A 488 -14.05 -20.75 3.55
C PRO A 488 -15.21 -20.77 4.54
N VAL A 489 -16.42 -20.48 4.06
CA VAL A 489 -17.67 -20.46 4.82
C VAL A 489 -18.81 -21.00 3.95
N ASP A 490 -19.92 -21.35 4.56
CA ASP A 490 -21.07 -21.92 3.87
C ASP A 490 -21.52 -21.07 2.68
N ASN A 491 -21.78 -21.77 1.57
CA ASN A 491 -22.23 -21.16 0.32
C ASN A 491 -21.31 -20.03 -0.20
N THR A 492 -20.03 -20.05 0.16
CA THR A 492 -19.04 -19.11 -0.35
C THR A 492 -17.86 -19.87 -0.96
N GLU A 493 -17.47 -19.50 -2.15
CA GLU A 493 -16.27 -19.97 -2.84
C GLU A 493 -15.22 -18.86 -2.81
N GLU A 494 -13.98 -19.22 -2.50
CA GLU A 494 -12.79 -18.37 -2.57
C GLU A 494 -11.89 -18.92 -3.67
N GLU A 495 -11.42 -18.07 -4.57
CA GLU A 495 -10.60 -18.47 -5.71
C GLU A 495 -9.51 -17.44 -5.97
N ILE A 496 -8.26 -17.91 -6.14
CA ILE A 496 -7.20 -17.11 -6.74
C ILE A 496 -7.34 -17.23 -8.25
N ILE A 497 -7.61 -16.12 -8.94
CA ILE A 497 -7.96 -16.13 -10.34
C ILE A 497 -6.72 -16.14 -11.25
N ASP A 498 -6.85 -16.76 -12.44
CA ASP A 498 -5.86 -16.70 -13.51
C ASP A 498 -5.93 -15.32 -14.16
N PHE A 499 -5.13 -14.38 -13.65
CA PHE A 499 -5.19 -12.98 -14.04
C PHE A 499 -4.16 -12.59 -15.10
N PHE A 500 -2.95 -13.11 -15.01
CA PHE A 500 -1.86 -12.76 -15.90
C PHE A 500 -1.73 -13.76 -17.03
N ASP A 501 -1.86 -13.34 -18.27
CA ASP A 501 -1.76 -14.22 -19.45
C ASP A 501 -0.46 -14.03 -20.25
N ARG A 502 0.24 -12.93 -20.03
CA ARG A 502 1.51 -12.57 -20.67
C ARG A 502 2.56 -12.17 -19.65
N ARG A 503 3.82 -12.27 -20.06
CA ARG A 503 4.97 -11.83 -19.27
C ARG A 503 5.23 -10.34 -19.50
N PRO A 504 5.52 -9.55 -18.45
CA PRO A 504 5.92 -8.17 -18.61
C PRO A 504 7.17 -7.98 -19.47
N GLU A 505 8.11 -8.94 -19.41
CA GLU A 505 9.43 -8.82 -20.03
C GLU A 505 9.39 -8.88 -21.57
N ASN A 506 8.50 -9.66 -22.17
CA ASN A 506 8.53 -9.95 -23.60
C ASN A 506 7.17 -10.22 -24.24
N GLY A 507 6.07 -10.04 -23.51
CA GLY A 507 4.72 -10.35 -23.98
C GLY A 507 4.45 -11.85 -24.23
N GLY A 508 5.39 -12.74 -23.90
CA GLY A 508 5.24 -14.18 -24.07
C GLY A 508 4.18 -14.77 -23.13
N LYS A 509 3.63 -15.93 -23.50
CA LYS A 509 2.64 -16.63 -22.66
C LYS A 509 3.21 -17.00 -21.30
N VAL A 510 2.37 -16.89 -20.27
CA VAL A 510 2.66 -17.28 -18.88
C VAL A 510 1.99 -18.61 -18.58
N PHE A 511 2.75 -19.54 -17.98
CA PHE A 511 2.19 -20.80 -17.48
C PHE A 511 1.53 -20.62 -16.11
N HIS A 512 2.09 -19.74 -15.26
CA HIS A 512 1.63 -19.45 -13.92
C HIS A 512 0.90 -18.10 -13.90
N LYS A 513 -0.43 -18.13 -14.01
CA LYS A 513 -1.25 -16.93 -14.28
C LYS A 513 -1.76 -16.21 -13.04
N LYS A 514 -1.56 -16.76 -11.83
CA LYS A 514 -2.20 -16.27 -10.60
C LYS A 514 -1.42 -15.16 -9.91
N PHE A 515 -0.10 -15.26 -9.91
CA PHE A 515 0.80 -14.32 -9.27
C PHE A 515 1.94 -13.91 -10.18
N ARG A 516 2.44 -12.68 -10.01
CA ARG A 516 3.64 -12.17 -10.68
C ARG A 516 4.64 -11.62 -9.65
N PRO A 517 5.90 -12.10 -9.70
CA PRO A 517 6.98 -11.61 -8.85
C PRO A 517 7.66 -10.38 -9.48
N ASN A 518 6.94 -9.32 -9.66
CA ASN A 518 7.45 -8.08 -10.24
C ASN A 518 7.15 -6.94 -9.28
N ARG A 519 8.05 -5.97 -9.15
CA ARG A 519 7.72 -4.71 -8.48
C ARG A 519 6.55 -4.07 -9.20
N ASN A 520 5.64 -3.48 -8.44
CA ASN A 520 4.36 -3.07 -8.99
C ASN A 520 3.69 -2.01 -8.14
N TRP A 521 2.70 -1.35 -8.72
CA TRP A 521 1.73 -0.53 -8.02
C TRP A 521 0.36 -0.66 -8.70
N CYS A 522 -0.68 -0.33 -7.99
CA CYS A 522 -2.06 -0.42 -8.44
C CYS A 522 -2.63 0.98 -8.64
N PHE A 523 -3.11 1.28 -9.84
CA PHE A 523 -3.97 2.43 -10.11
C PHE A 523 -5.42 2.00 -9.96
N PHE A 524 -6.27 2.83 -9.35
CA PHE A 524 -7.71 2.62 -9.29
C PHE A 524 -8.47 3.88 -9.66
N GLU A 525 -9.61 3.72 -10.33
CA GLU A 525 -10.51 4.83 -10.65
C GLU A 525 -11.96 4.39 -10.73
N GLN A 526 -12.88 5.26 -10.29
CA GLN A 526 -14.31 5.10 -10.57
C GLN A 526 -14.60 5.50 -12.02
N CYS A 527 -15.42 4.72 -12.74
CA CYS A 527 -15.76 5.00 -14.13
C CYS A 527 -16.85 6.07 -14.22
N SER A 528 -16.62 7.11 -15.04
CA SER A 528 -17.52 8.27 -15.17
C SER A 528 -18.61 8.13 -16.25
N ASN A 529 -18.40 7.30 -17.28
CA ASN A 529 -19.31 7.19 -18.40
C ASN A 529 -19.58 5.73 -18.77
N ILE A 530 -20.73 5.47 -19.39
CA ILE A 530 -20.98 4.24 -20.11
C ILE A 530 -20.09 4.26 -21.34
N LEU A 531 -18.83 3.90 -21.17
CA LEU A 531 -17.94 3.71 -22.31
C LEU A 531 -18.42 2.47 -23.06
N THR A 532 -18.89 2.65 -24.29
CA THR A 532 -19.08 1.59 -25.27
C THR A 532 -17.73 1.04 -25.74
N SER A 533 -16.82 0.77 -24.86
CA SER A 533 -15.63 0.00 -25.16
C SER A 533 -15.96 -1.47 -24.90
N THR A 534 -15.94 -2.26 -25.95
CA THR A 534 -16.05 -3.71 -25.87
C THR A 534 -14.86 -4.22 -25.05
N VAL A 535 -15.08 -4.38 -23.76
CA VAL A 535 -14.12 -5.05 -22.89
C VAL A 535 -14.18 -6.53 -23.26
N THR A 536 -13.18 -6.99 -23.98
CA THR A 536 -13.07 -8.39 -24.35
C THR A 536 -12.62 -9.21 -23.15
N VAL A 537 -13.48 -10.04 -22.58
CA VAL A 537 -13.24 -10.96 -21.45
C VAL A 537 -12.63 -12.25 -21.99
N VAL A 538 -11.47 -12.69 -21.53
CA VAL A 538 -10.93 -14.02 -21.86
C VAL A 538 -11.71 -15.08 -21.08
N GLN A 539 -12.59 -15.81 -21.75
CA GLN A 539 -13.15 -17.03 -21.18
C GLN A 539 -12.06 -18.10 -21.12
N ASN A 540 -11.79 -18.65 -19.96
CA ASN A 540 -11.04 -19.88 -19.83
C ASN A 540 -11.86 -21.00 -20.47
N HIS A 541 -11.50 -21.42 -21.68
CA HIS A 541 -12.08 -22.60 -22.30
C HIS A 541 -11.65 -23.86 -21.54
N CYS A 542 -12.62 -24.61 -21.13
CA CYS A 542 -12.47 -25.99 -20.67
C CYS A 542 -11.79 -26.82 -21.77
N HIS A 543 -10.75 -27.59 -21.44
CA HIS A 543 -9.96 -28.41 -22.34
C HIS A 543 -10.69 -29.64 -22.88
N HIS A 544 -11.94 -29.56 -23.31
CA HIS A 544 -12.64 -30.68 -23.98
C HIS A 544 -13.75 -30.23 -24.93
N CYS A 545 -13.49 -29.28 -25.83
CA CYS A 545 -14.35 -29.12 -26.99
C CYS A 545 -13.55 -28.74 -28.23
N PHE A 546 -13.80 -29.44 -29.31
CA PHE A 546 -13.22 -29.30 -30.63
C PHE A 546 -13.51 -27.91 -31.28
N PRO A 547 -12.78 -27.51 -32.31
CA PRO A 547 -12.56 -26.12 -32.69
C PRO A 547 -13.71 -25.49 -33.44
N CYS A 548 -14.10 -24.29 -33.07
CA CYS A 548 -14.86 -23.38 -33.94
C CYS A 548 -13.90 -22.39 -34.62
N ARG A 549 -13.99 -22.37 -35.95
CA ARG A 549 -13.25 -21.47 -36.85
C ARG A 549 -13.75 -20.03 -36.76
N GLY A 550 -12.81 -19.12 -36.67
CA GLY A 550 -12.76 -17.84 -37.38
C GLY A 550 -13.80 -16.77 -37.03
N ASN A 551 -13.32 -15.67 -36.40
CA ASN A 551 -13.89 -14.35 -36.67
C ASN A 551 -12.76 -13.34 -36.79
N HIS A 552 -12.69 -12.69 -37.97
CA HIS A 552 -11.82 -11.56 -38.25
C HIS A 552 -12.35 -10.31 -37.51
N VAL A 553 -11.47 -9.64 -36.81
CA VAL A 553 -11.75 -8.32 -36.23
C VAL A 553 -11.33 -7.26 -37.22
N VAL A 554 -12.28 -6.43 -37.62
CA VAL A 554 -12.04 -5.22 -38.43
C VAL A 554 -11.81 -4.05 -37.46
N PRO A 555 -10.75 -3.26 -37.58
CA PRO A 555 -10.56 -2.09 -36.73
C PRO A 555 -11.43 -0.93 -37.22
N ILE A 556 -12.19 -0.33 -36.29
CA ILE A 556 -12.94 0.91 -36.57
C ILE A 556 -12.02 2.09 -36.26
N SER A 557 -11.70 2.87 -37.30
CA SER A 557 -11.03 4.15 -37.18
C SER A 557 -12.02 5.23 -36.75
N LEU A 558 -11.69 5.95 -35.69
CA LEU A 558 -12.37 7.19 -35.32
C LEU A 558 -11.82 8.32 -36.19
N GLY A 559 -12.66 8.85 -37.07
CA GLY A 559 -12.38 10.05 -37.85
C GLY A 559 -12.56 11.32 -36.99
N PRO A 560 -11.85 12.42 -37.30
CA PRO A 560 -11.93 13.66 -36.57
C PRO A 560 -13.15 14.46 -37.00
N THR A 561 -13.88 15.02 -36.01
CA THR A 561 -14.82 16.12 -36.24
C THR A 561 -14.05 17.42 -36.35
N SER A 562 -14.25 18.13 -37.44
CA SER A 562 -13.76 19.47 -37.75
C SER A 562 -14.44 20.53 -36.86
N ASP A 563 -13.69 21.47 -36.37
CA ASP A 563 -13.72 22.92 -36.57
C ASP A 563 -13.14 23.68 -35.34
N GLN A 564 -12.05 24.33 -35.47
CA GLN A 564 -11.87 25.79 -35.53
C GLN A 564 -10.39 26.20 -35.47
N GLN A 565 -10.10 27.14 -36.35
CA GLN A 565 -8.81 27.79 -36.59
C GLN A 565 -8.35 28.68 -35.39
N GLY A 566 -7.00 28.76 -35.19
CA GLY A 566 -6.42 29.92 -34.53
C GLY A 566 -5.05 29.71 -33.89
N HIS A 567 -4.03 30.16 -34.60
CA HIS A 567 -2.71 30.64 -34.18
C HIS A 567 -1.66 29.71 -33.57
N GLY A 568 -0.56 29.68 -34.28
CA GLY A 568 0.62 28.84 -34.09
C GLY A 568 1.47 29.16 -32.87
N SER A 569 2.00 28.11 -32.34
CA SER A 569 3.27 28.03 -31.63
C SER A 569 3.91 26.68 -31.99
N GLN A 570 5.18 26.74 -32.38
CA GLN A 570 5.97 25.58 -32.81
C GLN A 570 6.03 24.51 -31.71
N GLN A 571 5.41 23.38 -31.96
CA GLN A 571 5.57 22.16 -31.18
C GLN A 571 6.67 21.30 -31.82
N LEU A 572 7.67 20.96 -30.99
CA LEU A 572 8.63 19.88 -31.29
C LEU A 572 7.88 18.54 -31.38
N PRO A 573 8.22 17.64 -32.30
CA PRO A 573 7.50 16.41 -32.48
C PRO A 573 7.79 15.44 -31.33
N ILE A 574 6.78 15.20 -30.48
CA ILE A 574 6.78 14.10 -29.52
C ILE A 574 6.37 12.85 -30.30
N HIS A 575 7.27 11.88 -30.39
CA HIS A 575 7.02 10.57 -30.96
C HIS A 575 6.08 9.76 -30.03
N ASN A 576 4.78 9.95 -30.17
CA ASN A 576 3.75 9.30 -29.37
C ASN A 576 3.05 8.11 -30.08
N HIS A 577 3.65 7.48 -31.09
CA HIS A 577 2.94 6.48 -31.90
C HIS A 577 3.29 5.01 -31.66
N SER A 578 4.13 4.66 -30.70
CA SER A 578 4.48 3.24 -30.44
C SER A 578 3.92 2.63 -29.14
N TYR A 579 3.36 3.43 -28.24
CA TYR A 579 2.93 2.94 -26.91
C TYR A 579 1.51 2.39 -26.83
N GLU A 580 0.63 2.73 -27.76
CA GLU A 580 -0.78 2.26 -27.71
C GLU A 580 -1.01 0.86 -28.29
N LYS A 581 -0.05 0.27 -28.99
CA LYS A 581 -0.25 -1.02 -29.69
C LYS A 581 0.22 -2.27 -28.97
N SER A 582 0.94 -2.18 -27.88
CA SER A 582 1.44 -3.35 -27.15
C SER A 582 0.90 -3.40 -25.73
N CYS A 583 -0.01 -4.33 -25.48
CA CYS A 583 -0.44 -4.82 -24.17
C CYS A 583 -1.62 -4.15 -23.46
N GLN A 584 -2.66 -3.76 -24.15
CA GLN A 584 -4.00 -3.71 -23.56
C GLN A 584 -4.63 -5.10 -23.68
N GLN A 585 -4.49 -5.93 -22.66
CA GLN A 585 -5.35 -7.11 -22.51
C GLN A 585 -6.22 -6.94 -21.28
N LEU A 586 -7.47 -6.67 -21.55
CA LEU A 586 -8.55 -6.71 -20.58
C LEU A 586 -8.87 -8.17 -20.28
N ILE A 587 -8.76 -8.57 -19.02
CA ILE A 587 -9.32 -9.84 -18.58
C ILE A 587 -10.82 -9.67 -18.48
N GLN A 588 -11.48 -10.46 -19.28
CA GLN A 588 -12.91 -10.39 -19.48
C GLN A 588 -13.72 -10.93 -18.31
N THR A 589 -14.55 -10.09 -17.74
CA THR A 589 -15.87 -10.51 -17.29
C THR A 589 -16.84 -10.14 -18.39
N ASP A 590 -17.56 -11.06 -19.00
CA ASP A 590 -18.56 -10.89 -20.04
C ASP A 590 -18.61 -9.58 -20.86
N GLN A 591 -19.10 -9.63 -22.10
CA GLN A 591 -19.40 -8.48 -22.98
C GLN A 591 -20.42 -7.53 -22.33
N ARG A 592 -20.00 -6.83 -21.30
CA ARG A 592 -20.81 -5.90 -20.54
C ARG A 592 -20.31 -4.48 -20.79
N GLN A 593 -21.26 -3.56 -20.95
CA GLN A 593 -20.96 -2.12 -20.87
C GLN A 593 -20.43 -1.77 -19.49
N ILE A 594 -19.36 -0.97 -19.43
CA ILE A 594 -18.85 -0.40 -18.19
C ILE A 594 -19.97 0.43 -17.56
N GLY A 595 -20.35 0.11 -16.32
CA GLY A 595 -21.35 0.87 -15.58
C GLY A 595 -20.75 2.17 -15.02
N ILE A 596 -21.58 3.20 -14.87
CA ILE A 596 -21.21 4.39 -14.13
C ILE A 596 -20.89 3.94 -12.70
N HIS A 597 -19.79 4.46 -12.14
CA HIS A 597 -19.24 4.13 -10.82
C HIS A 597 -18.63 2.73 -10.68
N ASP A 598 -18.58 1.90 -11.71
CA ASP A 598 -17.75 0.69 -11.65
C ASP A 598 -16.31 1.08 -11.29
N LEU A 599 -15.60 0.22 -10.55
CA LEU A 599 -14.23 0.49 -10.13
C LEU A 599 -13.25 -0.21 -11.09
N ARG A 600 -12.47 0.55 -11.84
CA ARG A 600 -11.36 0.04 -12.62
C ARG A 600 -10.13 -0.09 -11.74
N ILE A 601 -9.48 -1.24 -11.80
CA ILE A 601 -8.20 -1.55 -11.19
C ILE A 601 -7.20 -1.80 -12.30
N ARG A 602 -6.03 -1.16 -12.23
CA ARG A 602 -4.92 -1.39 -13.16
C ARG A 602 -3.65 -1.68 -12.37
N LEU A 603 -3.14 -2.90 -12.49
CA LEU A 603 -1.85 -3.27 -11.94
C LEU A 603 -0.74 -2.93 -12.94
N TRP A 604 0.17 -2.06 -12.54
CA TRP A 604 1.37 -1.71 -13.30
C TRP A 604 2.56 -2.49 -12.78
N LEU A 605 3.15 -3.33 -13.63
CA LEU A 605 4.27 -4.21 -13.31
C LEU A 605 5.53 -3.73 -14.02
N GLU A 606 6.62 -3.62 -13.25
CA GLU A 606 7.94 -3.33 -13.80
C GLU A 606 8.46 -4.54 -14.59
N SER A 607 8.97 -4.30 -15.81
CA SER A 607 9.67 -5.32 -16.59
C SER A 607 11.10 -5.53 -16.06
N THR A 608 11.50 -6.79 -15.91
CA THR A 608 12.81 -7.18 -15.33
C THR A 608 13.91 -7.38 -16.39
N HIS A 609 13.83 -6.76 -17.56
CA HIS A 609 14.89 -6.88 -18.57
C HIS A 609 16.22 -6.34 -18.06
N LYS A 610 17.24 -7.21 -17.96
CA LYS A 610 18.57 -6.90 -17.46
C LYS A 610 19.42 -5.99 -18.37
N HIS A 611 18.99 -5.69 -19.60
CA HIS A 611 19.80 -5.05 -20.63
C HIS A 611 19.17 -3.83 -21.29
N ASP A 612 18.03 -3.36 -20.80
CA ASP A 612 17.36 -2.19 -21.37
C ASP A 612 17.46 -1.03 -20.37
N ASP A 613 18.15 0.05 -20.73
CA ASP A 613 18.29 1.27 -19.90
C ASP A 613 16.94 1.96 -19.66
N LYS A 614 15.86 1.48 -20.32
CA LYS A 614 14.47 1.92 -20.12
C LYS A 614 13.64 0.77 -19.59
N LYS A 615 13.60 0.59 -18.28
CA LYS A 615 12.66 -0.34 -17.67
C LYS A 615 11.23 0.03 -18.07
N GLN A 616 10.57 -0.88 -18.75
CA GLN A 616 9.20 -0.69 -19.23
C GLN A 616 8.20 -1.15 -18.18
N PHE A 617 7.01 -0.57 -18.20
CA PHE A 617 5.89 -0.98 -17.38
C PHE A 617 4.80 -1.59 -18.24
N VAL A 618 4.19 -2.65 -17.75
CA VAL A 618 3.06 -3.34 -18.39
C VAL A 618 1.88 -3.31 -17.44
N SER A 619 0.69 -3.01 -17.99
CA SER A 619 -0.53 -2.95 -17.21
C SER A 619 -1.45 -4.14 -17.45
N TYR A 620 -2.19 -4.51 -16.38
CA TYR A 620 -3.27 -5.50 -16.41
C TYR A 620 -4.50 -4.89 -15.74
N ASP A 621 -5.63 -4.90 -16.44
CA ASP A 621 -6.86 -4.25 -16.01
C ASP A 621 -7.90 -5.23 -15.49
N LEU A 622 -8.56 -4.87 -14.38
CA LEU A 622 -9.73 -5.53 -13.84
C LEU A 622 -10.85 -4.50 -13.67
N LEU A 623 -12.06 -4.85 -14.10
CA LEU A 623 -13.25 -4.07 -13.82
C LEU A 623 -14.04 -4.72 -12.68
N ILE A 624 -14.26 -3.99 -11.61
CA ILE A 624 -15.06 -4.41 -10.47
C ILE A 624 -16.43 -3.73 -10.58
N PRO A 625 -17.49 -4.48 -10.84
CA PRO A 625 -18.84 -3.92 -10.97
C PRO A 625 -19.36 -3.43 -9.63
N ASN A 626 -20.14 -2.35 -9.64
CA ASN A 626 -20.93 -1.99 -8.47
C ASN A 626 -21.98 -3.09 -8.18
N LEU A 627 -22.52 -3.11 -6.95
CA LEU A 627 -23.54 -4.07 -6.54
C LEU A 627 -24.92 -3.45 -6.82
N LYS A 628 -25.55 -3.90 -7.90
CA LYS A 628 -26.92 -3.46 -8.30
C LYS A 628 -28.00 -4.38 -7.77
#